data_9f73607d591a123289912fdbfc535e76
#
_entry.id   9f73607d591a123289912fdbfc535e76
#
_cell.length_a   1.000
_cell.length_b   1.000
_cell.length_c   1.000
_cell.angle_alpha   90.00
_cell.angle_beta   90.00
_cell.angle_gamma   90.00
#
_symmetry.space_group_name_H-M   'P 1'
#
loop_
_entity.id
_entity.type
_entity.pdbx_description
1 polymer ?
#
loop_
_entity_poly.entity_id
_entity_poly.type
_entity_poly.pdbx_seq_one_letter_code
_entity_poly.pdbx_strand_id
1 'polypeptide(L)'
;MVTATEVAYYAYIYSVVSADRYQRVTSYCRSITLVAATVAAVLGQLLVSLADVSYFHLNAITLASVSLAFLCSFLLPMPQKSMFFHKKGVSETLPQPQKAVATLGSNGPSSCQQQDKDCAAADTRPAPQQHAEQPKPQNHMLRVLVQLSRDLRDCYSSRKLLYWSLWWALATAGFNQIVNYIQVLWDFRAPSLSSAVYNGAVEAIATFLGSATSMAVGYVKVNWDLSGELALGMFSAMDAGSLFLMYFTDNIWACYAGYLVFKACYMFLITIATFQIAVNLSMERYALMFGFNNFVALVIQTILTVIVVDSRGLGLDISTQFLVYGSYFAFIAGIFLTRSIYIIISIKCRNASVAGEPIDH
;
A
#
# COMPACT_ATOMS: atom_id res chain seq x y z
N MET A 1 3.71 9.23 -12.90
CA MET A 1 4.02 7.96 -13.58
C MET A 1 4.68 6.95 -12.66
N VAL A 2 5.77 7.28 -11.97
CA VAL A 2 6.51 6.35 -11.07
C VAL A 2 5.58 5.66 -10.06
N THR A 3 4.72 6.40 -9.37
CA THR A 3 3.79 5.87 -8.37
C THR A 3 2.75 4.92 -8.95
N ALA A 4 2.27 5.18 -10.17
CA ALA A 4 1.33 4.28 -10.84
C ALA A 4 2.01 2.95 -11.20
N THR A 5 3.27 2.99 -11.61
CA THR A 5 4.08 1.79 -11.90
C THR A 5 4.33 0.99 -10.63
N GLU A 6 4.61 1.65 -9.49
CA GLU A 6 4.78 0.99 -8.20
C GLU A 6 3.51 0.26 -7.77
N VAL A 7 2.35 0.92 -7.86
CA VAL A 7 1.05 0.29 -7.54
C VAL A 7 0.78 -0.92 -8.44
N ALA A 8 1.04 -0.81 -9.75
CA ALA A 8 0.87 -1.91 -10.69
C ALA A 8 1.81 -3.08 -10.39
N TYR A 9 3.05 -2.80 -10.02
CA TYR A 9 4.05 -3.80 -9.66
C TYR A 9 3.65 -4.58 -8.40
N TYR A 10 3.22 -3.90 -7.33
CA TYR A 10 2.73 -4.58 -6.13
C TYR A 10 1.45 -5.37 -6.42
N ALA A 11 0.53 -4.83 -7.20
CA ALA A 11 -0.68 -5.56 -7.60
C ALA A 11 -0.35 -6.85 -8.36
N TYR A 12 0.64 -6.80 -9.26
CA TYR A 12 1.14 -7.97 -9.97
C TYR A 12 1.74 -9.00 -9.00
N ILE A 13 2.64 -8.60 -8.11
CA ILE A 13 3.29 -9.50 -7.14
C ILE A 13 2.25 -10.21 -6.28
N TYR A 14 1.29 -9.49 -5.73
CA TYR A 14 0.25 -10.09 -4.90
C TYR A 14 -0.72 -10.98 -5.69
N SER A 15 -0.78 -10.86 -7.02
CA SER A 15 -1.56 -11.78 -7.86
C SER A 15 -0.89 -13.15 -8.05
N VAL A 16 0.43 -13.22 -7.88
CA VAL A 16 1.24 -14.43 -8.11
C VAL A 16 1.59 -15.16 -6.80
N VAL A 17 1.68 -14.43 -5.69
CA VAL A 17 2.10 -14.94 -4.38
C VAL A 17 0.89 -15.30 -3.51
N SER A 18 1.03 -16.30 -2.62
CA SER A 18 0.01 -16.67 -1.64
C SER A 18 -0.03 -15.68 -0.46
N ALA A 19 -1.21 -15.48 0.14
CA ALA A 19 -1.45 -14.46 1.18
C ALA A 19 -0.58 -14.62 2.44
N ASP A 20 -0.23 -15.84 2.80
CA ASP A 20 0.66 -16.18 3.93
C ASP A 20 2.09 -15.63 3.76
N ARG A 21 2.49 -15.32 2.54
CA ARG A 21 3.83 -14.78 2.21
C ARG A 21 3.85 -13.28 1.95
N TYR A 22 2.71 -12.60 1.96
CA TYR A 22 2.63 -11.16 1.63
C TYR A 22 3.57 -10.31 2.47
N GLN A 23 3.64 -10.55 3.78
CA GLN A 23 4.53 -9.80 4.67
C GLN A 23 6.00 -9.88 4.22
N ARG A 24 6.50 -11.10 3.98
CA ARG A 24 7.90 -11.32 3.56
C ARG A 24 8.18 -10.72 2.19
N VAL A 25 7.28 -10.93 1.25
CA VAL A 25 7.45 -10.44 -0.13
C VAL A 25 7.43 -8.92 -0.17
N THR A 26 6.49 -8.27 0.53
CA THR A 26 6.44 -6.81 0.64
C THR A 26 7.72 -6.26 1.25
N SER A 27 8.20 -6.87 2.35
CA SER A 27 9.43 -6.45 3.01
C SER A 27 10.65 -6.58 2.09
N TYR A 28 10.80 -7.71 1.39
CA TYR A 28 11.91 -7.91 0.46
C TYR A 28 11.86 -6.96 -0.73
N CYS A 29 10.70 -6.79 -1.37
CA CYS A 29 10.56 -5.90 -2.51
C CYS A 29 10.91 -4.46 -2.13
N ARG A 30 10.37 -3.97 -1.02
CA ARG A 30 10.67 -2.61 -0.55
C ARG A 30 12.14 -2.47 -0.15
N SER A 31 12.70 -3.43 0.57
CA SER A 31 14.11 -3.40 0.97
C SER A 31 15.04 -3.39 -0.25
N ILE A 32 14.81 -4.26 -1.23
CA ILE A 32 15.63 -4.31 -2.45
C ILE A 32 15.53 -3.00 -3.23
N THR A 33 14.34 -2.41 -3.33
CA THR A 33 14.15 -1.11 -3.99
C THR A 33 14.95 -0.01 -3.30
N LEU A 34 14.97 0.01 -1.96
CA LEU A 34 15.72 0.99 -1.18
C LEU A 34 17.23 0.75 -1.24
N VAL A 35 17.70 -0.50 -1.24
CA VAL A 35 19.12 -0.84 -1.47
C VAL A 35 19.54 -0.37 -2.86
N ALA A 36 18.75 -0.66 -3.89
CA ALA A 36 19.04 -0.23 -5.25
C ALA A 36 19.12 1.32 -5.35
N ALA A 37 18.21 2.04 -4.69
CA ALA A 37 18.25 3.50 -4.62
C ALA A 37 19.52 4.00 -3.90
N THR A 38 19.92 3.36 -2.80
CA THR A 38 21.16 3.69 -2.08
C THR A 38 22.40 3.49 -2.98
N VAL A 39 22.48 2.33 -3.63
CA VAL A 39 23.61 2.02 -4.56
C VAL A 39 23.63 3.03 -5.71
N ALA A 40 22.48 3.34 -6.29
CA ALA A 40 22.40 4.33 -7.37
C ALA A 40 22.84 5.72 -6.91
N ALA A 41 22.44 6.17 -5.72
CA ALA A 41 22.86 7.45 -5.15
C ALA A 41 24.37 7.51 -4.91
N VAL A 42 24.94 6.46 -4.31
CA VAL A 42 26.40 6.35 -4.04
C VAL A 42 27.17 6.32 -5.36
N LEU A 43 26.76 5.51 -6.34
CA LEU A 43 27.40 5.44 -7.64
C LEU A 43 27.33 6.78 -8.38
N GLY A 44 26.16 7.44 -8.35
CA GLY A 44 25.99 8.77 -8.94
C GLY A 44 26.95 9.80 -8.33
N GLN A 45 27.07 9.80 -7.00
CA GLN A 45 27.99 10.69 -6.29
C GLN A 45 29.46 10.38 -6.64
N LEU A 46 29.85 9.11 -6.69
CA LEU A 46 31.21 8.71 -7.05
C LEU A 46 31.55 9.10 -8.50
N LEU A 47 30.64 8.90 -9.44
CA LEU A 47 30.84 9.26 -10.84
C LEU A 47 31.03 10.78 -11.01
N VAL A 48 30.28 11.59 -10.29
CA VAL A 48 30.42 13.04 -10.32
C VAL A 48 31.68 13.51 -9.60
N SER A 49 31.96 12.97 -8.40
CA SER A 49 33.03 13.50 -7.54
C SER A 49 34.44 12.97 -7.87
N LEU A 50 34.54 11.72 -8.39
CA LEU A 50 35.84 11.09 -8.68
C LEU A 50 36.17 11.00 -10.18
N ALA A 51 35.13 10.87 -11.02
CA ALA A 51 35.32 10.67 -12.45
C ALA A 51 34.95 11.91 -13.28
N ASP A 52 34.58 13.03 -12.65
CA ASP A 52 34.18 14.29 -13.30
C ASP A 52 33.13 14.08 -14.43
N VAL A 53 32.27 13.07 -14.28
CA VAL A 53 31.22 12.73 -15.26
C VAL A 53 30.17 13.84 -15.28
N SER A 54 29.94 14.43 -16.44
CA SER A 54 28.93 15.47 -16.56
C SER A 54 27.51 14.91 -16.33
N TYR A 55 26.61 15.75 -15.84
CA TYR A 55 25.19 15.40 -15.62
C TYR A 55 24.49 14.87 -16.88
N PHE A 56 24.97 15.27 -18.08
CA PHE A 56 24.47 14.73 -19.34
C PHE A 56 24.69 13.21 -19.45
N HIS A 57 25.90 12.74 -19.16
CA HIS A 57 26.21 11.30 -19.18
C HIS A 57 25.48 10.54 -18.10
N LEU A 58 25.27 11.14 -16.92
CA LEU A 58 24.48 10.55 -15.84
C LEU A 58 23.03 10.33 -16.27
N ASN A 59 22.43 11.31 -16.94
CA ASN A 59 21.09 11.21 -17.51
C ASN A 59 21.01 10.14 -18.61
N ALA A 60 22.05 10.01 -19.44
CA ALA A 60 22.13 8.98 -20.47
C ALA A 60 22.19 7.57 -19.86
N ILE A 61 22.97 7.38 -18.78
CA ILE A 61 23.04 6.11 -18.03
C ILE A 61 21.66 5.78 -17.41
N THR A 62 20.99 6.78 -16.83
CA THR A 62 19.65 6.61 -16.26
C THR A 62 18.64 6.21 -17.34
N LEU A 63 18.67 6.88 -18.50
CA LEU A 63 17.80 6.55 -19.63
C LEU A 63 18.04 5.13 -20.13
N ALA A 64 19.30 4.72 -20.28
CA ALA A 64 19.64 3.35 -20.69
C ALA A 64 19.13 2.30 -19.67
N SER A 65 19.30 2.57 -18.37
CA SER A 65 18.86 1.69 -17.30
C SER A 65 17.33 1.54 -17.27
N VAL A 66 16.59 2.64 -17.41
CA VAL A 66 15.12 2.64 -17.47
C VAL A 66 14.61 1.94 -18.73
N SER A 67 15.28 2.15 -19.87
CA SER A 67 14.94 1.45 -21.13
C SER A 67 15.15 -0.05 -21.00
N LEU A 68 16.23 -0.49 -20.36
CA LEU A 68 16.50 -1.90 -20.10
C LEU A 68 15.43 -2.49 -19.16
N ALA A 69 15.08 -1.79 -18.07
CA ALA A 69 14.02 -2.22 -17.17
C ALA A 69 12.66 -2.34 -17.89
N PHE A 70 12.35 -1.42 -18.78
CA PHE A 70 11.17 -1.48 -19.64
C PHE A 70 11.18 -2.72 -20.54
N LEU A 71 12.28 -3.02 -21.20
CA LEU A 71 12.40 -4.24 -22.01
C LEU A 71 12.26 -5.51 -21.17
N CYS A 72 12.87 -5.55 -19.98
CA CYS A 72 12.71 -6.68 -19.05
C CYS A 72 11.25 -6.87 -18.60
N SER A 73 10.43 -5.81 -18.56
CA SER A 73 9.03 -5.93 -18.16
C SER A 73 8.20 -6.79 -19.13
N PHE A 74 8.58 -6.90 -20.39
CA PHE A 74 7.93 -7.80 -21.36
C PHE A 74 8.21 -9.28 -21.10
N LEU A 75 9.25 -9.59 -20.32
CA LEU A 75 9.58 -10.98 -19.96
C LEU A 75 8.80 -11.47 -18.74
N LEU A 76 8.02 -10.61 -18.09
CA LEU A 76 7.22 -10.98 -16.93
C LEU A 76 6.08 -11.91 -17.36
N PRO A 77 5.89 -13.07 -16.69
CA PRO A 77 4.80 -13.98 -17.00
C PRO A 77 3.44 -13.34 -16.74
N MET A 78 2.50 -13.54 -17.66
CA MET A 78 1.14 -13.03 -17.49
C MET A 78 0.48 -13.66 -16.26
N PRO A 79 -0.19 -12.88 -15.39
CA PRO A 79 -0.92 -13.41 -14.25
C PRO A 79 -2.08 -14.30 -14.75
N GLN A 80 -2.22 -15.49 -14.16
CA GLN A 80 -3.26 -16.45 -14.54
C GLN A 80 -4.70 -16.00 -14.22
N LYS A 81 -4.84 -14.96 -13.36
CA LYS A 81 -6.13 -14.35 -13.00
C LYS A 81 -6.20 -12.94 -13.56
N SER A 82 -7.09 -12.75 -14.53
CA SER A 82 -7.41 -11.44 -15.09
C SER A 82 -8.03 -10.53 -14.03
N MET A 83 -7.46 -9.34 -13.83
CA MET A 83 -7.80 -8.48 -12.70
C MET A 83 -9.04 -7.60 -12.89
N PHE A 84 -9.45 -7.20 -14.09
CA PHE A 84 -10.53 -6.21 -14.22
C PHE A 84 -11.50 -6.41 -15.39
N PHE A 85 -11.16 -7.17 -16.41
CA PHE A 85 -11.90 -7.17 -17.69
C PHE A 85 -12.55 -8.49 -18.11
N HIS A 86 -12.40 -9.56 -17.34
CA HIS A 86 -13.14 -10.78 -17.60
C HIS A 86 -14.45 -10.77 -16.81
N LYS A 87 -15.54 -10.47 -17.52
CA LYS A 87 -16.88 -10.84 -17.13
C LYS A 87 -16.89 -12.35 -16.83
N LYS A 88 -16.90 -12.74 -15.57
CA LYS A 88 -17.37 -14.06 -15.18
C LYS A 88 -18.80 -14.18 -15.69
N GLY A 89 -19.01 -14.98 -16.72
CA GLY A 89 -20.31 -15.58 -16.96
C GLY A 89 -20.62 -16.36 -15.68
N VAL A 90 -21.48 -15.81 -14.84
CA VAL A 90 -22.02 -16.50 -13.67
C VAL A 90 -22.93 -17.58 -14.21
N SER A 91 -22.43 -18.79 -14.27
CA SER A 91 -23.22 -20.01 -14.15
C SER A 91 -23.16 -20.38 -12.67
N GLU A 92 -24.02 -19.78 -11.88
CA GLU A 92 -24.31 -20.25 -10.53
C GLU A 92 -25.10 -21.57 -10.67
N THR A 93 -24.37 -22.68 -10.61
CA THR A 93 -24.96 -23.95 -10.21
C THR A 93 -24.94 -23.96 -8.69
N LEU A 94 -26.08 -23.70 -8.06
CA LEU A 94 -26.29 -23.89 -6.64
C LEU A 94 -25.89 -25.32 -6.26
N PRO A 95 -25.11 -25.52 -5.18
CA PRO A 95 -24.99 -26.83 -4.57
C PRO A 95 -26.29 -27.13 -3.83
N GLN A 96 -27.05 -28.13 -4.30
CA GLN A 96 -28.13 -28.71 -3.51
C GLN A 96 -27.59 -29.36 -2.23
N PRO A 97 -28.29 -29.23 -1.09
CA PRO A 97 -27.87 -29.88 0.14
C PRO A 97 -28.13 -31.40 0.02
N GLN A 98 -27.08 -32.20 0.07
CA GLN A 98 -27.16 -33.64 0.24
C GLN A 98 -27.81 -33.97 1.59
N LYS A 99 -29.05 -34.46 1.56
CA LYS A 99 -29.67 -35.16 2.67
C LYS A 99 -28.98 -36.50 2.82
N ALA A 100 -28.37 -36.73 3.95
CA ALA A 100 -27.96 -38.05 4.42
C ALA A 100 -29.20 -38.89 4.69
N VAL A 101 -29.29 -40.03 4.01
CA VAL A 101 -30.12 -41.18 4.49
C VAL A 101 -29.24 -42.41 4.37
N ALA A 102 -28.96 -42.98 5.52
CA ALA A 102 -28.44 -44.31 5.68
C ALA A 102 -29.59 -45.31 5.44
N THR A 103 -29.35 -46.41 4.74
CA THR A 103 -29.65 -47.76 5.24
C THR A 103 -29.44 -48.84 4.16
N LEU A 104 -28.64 -49.80 4.48
CA LEU A 104 -28.71 -51.25 4.30
C LEU A 104 -29.39 -51.87 3.06
N GLY A 105 -28.64 -52.70 2.42
CA GLY A 105 -29.12 -54.08 2.17
C GLY A 105 -29.25 -54.56 0.75
N SER A 106 -28.33 -55.48 0.37
CA SER A 106 -28.64 -56.77 -0.30
C SER A 106 -28.82 -56.86 -1.81
N ASN A 107 -27.80 -57.48 -2.42
CA ASN A 107 -27.86 -58.58 -3.39
C ASN A 107 -28.57 -58.48 -4.72
N GLY A 108 -27.75 -58.69 -5.76
CA GLY A 108 -28.02 -59.68 -6.82
C GLY A 108 -28.32 -59.13 -8.22
N PRO A 109 -27.86 -59.86 -9.19
CA PRO A 109 -27.63 -59.32 -10.53
C PRO A 109 -28.70 -59.76 -11.55
N SER A 110 -28.78 -59.07 -12.67
CA SER A 110 -29.06 -59.69 -14.00
C SER A 110 -29.50 -58.64 -15.03
N SER A 111 -28.70 -58.55 -16.04
CA SER A 111 -28.96 -58.84 -17.46
C SER A 111 -29.99 -58.02 -18.23
N CYS A 112 -29.46 -57.44 -19.28
CA CYS A 112 -29.86 -57.58 -20.70
C CYS A 112 -31.02 -56.79 -21.31
N GLN A 113 -30.61 -56.27 -22.48
CA GLN A 113 -31.35 -56.07 -23.71
C GLN A 113 -32.19 -54.79 -23.88
N GLN A 114 -31.73 -53.84 -24.73
CA GLN A 114 -31.85 -53.81 -26.19
C GLN A 114 -33.29 -53.88 -26.73
N GLN A 115 -33.77 -52.81 -27.29
CA GLN A 115 -34.48 -52.71 -28.58
C GLN A 115 -35.09 -51.30 -28.72
N ASP A 116 -34.60 -50.52 -29.66
CA ASP A 116 -35.00 -50.29 -31.05
C ASP A 116 -36.38 -49.64 -31.29
N LYS A 117 -36.28 -48.51 -32.04
CA LYS A 117 -37.17 -48.01 -33.12
C LYS A 117 -38.50 -47.33 -32.79
N ASP A 118 -38.69 -46.22 -33.25
CA ASP A 118 -39.24 -45.63 -34.44
C ASP A 118 -40.07 -44.36 -34.24
N CYS A 119 -39.75 -43.39 -35.07
CA CYS A 119 -40.60 -42.44 -35.80
C CYS A 119 -41.70 -41.66 -35.08
N ALA A 120 -41.58 -40.34 -35.09
CA ALA A 120 -42.46 -39.54 -35.94
C ALA A 120 -42.08 -38.08 -35.91
N ALA A 121 -42.03 -37.48 -37.07
CA ALA A 121 -41.86 -36.07 -37.37
C ALA A 121 -43.07 -35.27 -36.87
N ALA A 122 -42.81 -34.07 -36.37
CA ALA A 122 -43.58 -32.88 -36.73
C ALA A 122 -43.12 -31.62 -36.00
N ASP A 123 -42.96 -30.65 -36.81
CA ASP A 123 -43.25 -29.22 -36.62
C ASP A 123 -42.13 -28.31 -36.07
N THR A 124 -41.46 -27.81 -37.08
CA THR A 124 -40.49 -26.70 -37.03
C THR A 124 -41.24 -25.36 -36.92
N ARG A 125 -41.26 -24.77 -35.74
CA ARG A 125 -41.51 -23.32 -35.63
C ARG A 125 -40.24 -22.64 -35.14
N PRO A 126 -39.70 -21.65 -35.86
CA PRO A 126 -38.55 -20.90 -35.41
C PRO A 126 -38.98 -19.99 -34.26
N ALA A 127 -38.30 -20.13 -33.11
CA ALA A 127 -38.41 -19.20 -32.00
C ALA A 127 -37.92 -17.82 -32.42
N PRO A 128 -38.57 -16.73 -31.98
CA PRO A 128 -38.13 -15.37 -32.31
C PRO A 128 -36.73 -15.09 -31.73
N GLN A 129 -35.81 -14.78 -32.64
CA GLN A 129 -34.52 -14.23 -32.28
C GLN A 129 -34.71 -12.92 -31.49
N GLN A 130 -34.54 -12.97 -30.20
CA GLN A 130 -34.35 -11.77 -29.41
C GLN A 130 -33.05 -11.14 -29.86
N HIS A 131 -33.14 -10.08 -30.62
CA HIS A 131 -32.06 -9.13 -30.86
C HIS A 131 -31.56 -8.63 -29.50
N ALA A 132 -30.43 -9.15 -29.05
CA ALA A 132 -29.68 -8.56 -27.93
C ALA A 132 -29.22 -7.18 -28.40
N GLU A 133 -29.92 -6.16 -27.94
CA GLU A 133 -29.51 -4.77 -28.08
C GLU A 133 -28.11 -4.61 -27.51
N GLN A 134 -27.14 -4.34 -28.36
CA GLN A 134 -25.79 -3.96 -27.94
C GLN A 134 -25.88 -2.64 -27.17
N PRO A 135 -25.42 -2.57 -25.91
CA PRO A 135 -25.49 -1.35 -25.12
C PRO A 135 -24.58 -0.29 -25.75
N LYS A 136 -25.15 0.90 -26.02
CA LYS A 136 -24.47 2.08 -26.56
C LYS A 136 -23.19 2.41 -25.76
N PRO A 137 -22.07 2.77 -26.42
CA PRO A 137 -20.75 2.95 -25.82
C PRO A 137 -20.69 4.01 -24.69
N GLN A 138 -21.60 4.96 -24.70
CA GLN A 138 -21.66 6.05 -23.70
C GLN A 138 -22.03 5.57 -22.29
N ASN A 139 -22.70 4.44 -22.16
CA ASN A 139 -23.09 3.87 -20.86
C ASN A 139 -22.02 2.97 -20.23
N HIS A 140 -20.98 2.58 -20.98
CA HIS A 140 -19.94 1.66 -20.49
C HIS A 140 -18.99 2.34 -19.47
N MET A 141 -18.52 3.54 -19.80
CA MET A 141 -17.66 4.33 -18.90
C MET A 141 -18.36 4.65 -17.57
N LEU A 142 -19.62 5.07 -17.63
CA LEU A 142 -20.41 5.37 -16.43
C LEU A 142 -20.61 4.12 -15.56
N ARG A 143 -20.88 2.96 -16.16
CA ARG A 143 -20.97 1.69 -15.43
C ARG A 143 -19.67 1.31 -14.74
N VAL A 144 -18.54 1.47 -15.44
CA VAL A 144 -17.21 1.20 -14.86
C VAL A 144 -16.94 2.12 -13.68
N LEU A 145 -17.22 3.42 -13.79
CA LEU A 145 -17.06 4.39 -12.71
C LEU A 145 -17.96 4.07 -11.51
N VAL A 146 -19.21 3.71 -11.76
CA VAL A 146 -20.14 3.31 -10.68
C VAL A 146 -19.69 2.02 -10.02
N GLN A 147 -19.18 1.05 -10.78
CA GLN A 147 -18.62 -0.19 -10.23
C GLN A 147 -17.37 0.12 -9.37
N LEU A 148 -16.45 0.94 -9.89
CA LEU A 148 -15.26 1.38 -9.16
C LEU A 148 -15.62 2.06 -7.83
N SER A 149 -16.63 2.95 -7.85
CA SER A 149 -17.07 3.66 -6.64
C SER A 149 -17.72 2.71 -5.61
N ARG A 150 -18.45 1.69 -6.06
CA ARG A 150 -18.99 0.65 -5.18
C ARG A 150 -17.88 -0.20 -4.57
N ASP A 151 -16.94 -0.67 -5.39
CA ASP A 151 -15.81 -1.46 -4.93
C ASP A 151 -14.95 -0.68 -3.93
N LEU A 152 -14.75 0.62 -4.17
CA LEU A 152 -14.06 1.50 -3.23
C LEU A 152 -14.83 1.65 -1.92
N ARG A 153 -16.13 1.87 -1.98
CA ARG A 153 -16.99 1.95 -0.79
C ARG A 153 -16.96 0.65 0.02
N ASP A 154 -17.00 -0.49 -0.65
CA ASP A 154 -16.93 -1.80 0.00
C ASP A 154 -15.58 -2.01 0.70
N CYS A 155 -14.46 -1.58 0.07
CA CYS A 155 -13.13 -1.62 0.68
C CYS A 155 -13.09 -0.80 1.98
N TYR A 156 -13.63 0.43 1.96
CA TYR A 156 -13.64 1.32 3.12
C TYR A 156 -14.75 1.01 4.14
N SER A 157 -15.64 0.08 3.85
CA SER A 157 -16.64 -0.43 4.81
C SER A 157 -15.98 -1.21 5.95
N SER A 158 -14.84 -1.85 5.71
CA SER A 158 -14.05 -2.50 6.74
C SER A 158 -13.31 -1.45 7.59
N ARG A 159 -13.68 -1.35 8.88
CA ARG A 159 -13.02 -0.42 9.83
C ARG A 159 -11.50 -0.61 9.86
N LYS A 160 -11.03 -1.86 9.81
CA LYS A 160 -9.61 -2.18 9.82
C LYS A 160 -8.90 -1.60 8.59
N LEU A 161 -9.42 -1.86 7.38
CA LEU A 161 -8.88 -1.32 6.14
C LEU A 161 -8.91 0.21 6.13
N LEU A 162 -10.00 0.81 6.62
CA LEU A 162 -10.14 2.26 6.69
C LEU A 162 -9.02 2.91 7.52
N TYR A 163 -8.69 2.36 8.71
CA TYR A 163 -7.66 2.95 9.57
C TYR A 163 -6.25 2.79 8.99
N TRP A 164 -5.93 1.61 8.43
CA TRP A 164 -4.65 1.41 7.78
C TRP A 164 -4.48 2.31 6.55
N SER A 165 -5.52 2.48 5.74
CA SER A 165 -5.52 3.37 4.58
C SER A 165 -5.46 4.84 4.95
N LEU A 166 -6.19 5.24 6.01
CA LEU A 166 -6.17 6.61 6.50
C LEU A 166 -4.76 6.98 6.98
N TRP A 167 -4.14 6.13 7.80
CA TRP A 167 -2.76 6.34 8.22
C TRP A 167 -1.83 6.40 7.01
N TRP A 168 -1.96 5.45 6.08
CA TRP A 168 -1.12 5.37 4.88
C TRP A 168 -1.18 6.67 4.07
N ALA A 169 -2.38 7.20 3.82
CA ALA A 169 -2.56 8.43 3.05
C ALA A 169 -2.01 9.67 3.78
N LEU A 170 -2.32 9.81 5.07
CA LEU A 170 -1.86 10.93 5.89
C LEU A 170 -0.33 10.90 6.05
N ALA A 171 0.24 9.78 6.46
CA ALA A 171 1.67 9.65 6.67
C ALA A 171 2.47 9.82 5.37
N THR A 172 1.97 9.30 4.23
CA THR A 172 2.60 9.47 2.93
C THR A 172 2.60 10.93 2.48
N ALA A 173 1.50 11.66 2.70
CA ALA A 173 1.43 13.08 2.39
C ALA A 173 2.48 13.88 3.18
N GLY A 174 2.58 13.66 4.49
CA GLY A 174 3.57 14.30 5.34
C GLY A 174 5.00 13.91 5.00
N PHE A 175 5.24 12.62 4.75
CA PHE A 175 6.55 12.12 4.34
C PHE A 175 7.05 12.78 3.04
N ASN A 176 6.23 12.83 2.02
CA ASN A 176 6.57 13.47 0.75
C ASN A 176 6.88 14.96 0.95
N GLN A 177 6.12 15.63 1.83
CA GLN A 177 6.37 17.04 2.15
C GLN A 177 7.74 17.23 2.79
N ILE A 178 8.09 16.42 3.78
CA ILE A 178 9.38 16.50 4.46
C ILE A 178 10.54 16.18 3.51
N VAL A 179 10.44 15.13 2.71
CA VAL A 179 11.48 14.77 1.73
C VAL A 179 11.72 15.89 0.73
N ASN A 180 10.67 16.60 0.33
CA ASN A 180 10.81 17.72 -0.62
C ASN A 180 11.53 18.94 -0.01
N TYR A 181 11.37 19.18 1.29
CA TYR A 181 11.87 20.41 1.93
C TYR A 181 13.04 20.20 2.89
N ILE A 182 13.42 18.98 3.19
CA ILE A 182 14.51 18.68 4.13
C ILE A 182 15.86 19.27 3.71
N GLN A 183 16.16 19.24 2.40
CA GLN A 183 17.41 19.80 1.86
C GLN A 183 17.46 21.32 2.07
N VAL A 184 16.31 22.00 1.97
CA VAL A 184 16.20 23.43 2.20
C VAL A 184 16.44 23.76 3.67
N LEU A 185 15.92 22.94 4.61
CA LEU A 185 16.19 23.08 6.03
C LEU A 185 17.68 22.93 6.35
N TRP A 186 18.31 21.92 5.76
CA TRP A 186 19.76 21.68 5.97
C TRP A 186 20.61 22.83 5.44
N ASP A 187 20.29 23.35 4.25
CA ASP A 187 20.99 24.50 3.69
C ASP A 187 20.76 25.77 4.52
N PHE A 188 19.58 25.92 5.11
CA PHE A 188 19.28 27.02 6.04
C PHE A 188 20.11 26.92 7.33
N ARG A 189 20.30 25.70 7.89
CA ARG A 189 21.09 25.49 9.14
C ARG A 189 22.60 25.51 8.91
N ALA A 190 23.07 24.99 7.78
CA ALA A 190 24.48 24.96 7.39
C ALA A 190 24.61 25.25 5.89
N PRO A 191 24.74 26.53 5.51
CA PRO A 191 24.82 26.91 4.10
C PRO A 191 25.98 26.23 3.38
N SER A 192 25.69 25.60 2.23
CA SER A 192 26.62 24.80 1.44
C SER A 192 27.83 25.59 0.90
N LEU A 193 27.69 26.91 0.81
CA LEU A 193 28.78 27.82 0.39
C LEU A 193 29.84 28.05 1.49
N SER A 194 29.53 27.82 2.76
CA SER A 194 30.40 28.12 3.91
C SER A 194 30.76 26.91 4.78
N SER A 195 30.13 25.77 4.54
CA SER A 195 30.27 24.58 5.39
C SER A 195 30.48 23.32 4.56
N ALA A 196 31.21 22.33 5.12
CA ALA A 196 31.26 20.99 4.55
C ALA A 196 29.89 20.32 4.66
N VAL A 197 29.30 19.95 3.53
CA VAL A 197 27.93 19.45 3.45
C VAL A 197 27.93 17.95 3.19
N TYR A 198 27.26 17.20 4.08
CA TYR A 198 27.14 15.75 4.01
C TYR A 198 25.73 15.28 3.61
N ASN A 199 24.92 16.15 3.03
CA ASN A 199 23.50 15.91 2.72
C ASN A 199 23.29 14.63 1.91
N GLY A 200 24.12 14.40 0.86
CA GLY A 200 24.03 13.21 0.04
C GLY A 200 24.38 11.92 0.81
N ALA A 201 25.38 11.99 1.69
CA ALA A 201 25.77 10.86 2.54
C ALA A 201 24.66 10.54 3.56
N VAL A 202 24.06 11.56 4.17
CA VAL A 202 22.93 11.39 5.12
C VAL A 202 21.73 10.77 4.40
N GLU A 203 21.41 11.21 3.19
CA GLU A 203 20.32 10.65 2.39
C GLU A 203 20.57 9.17 2.04
N ALA A 204 21.80 8.82 1.67
CA ALA A 204 22.19 7.44 1.41
C ALA A 204 22.06 6.56 2.66
N ILE A 205 22.57 7.04 3.80
CA ILE A 205 22.45 6.34 5.09
C ILE A 205 20.98 6.18 5.50
N ALA A 206 20.18 7.25 5.37
CA ALA A 206 18.76 7.24 5.68
C ALA A 206 17.99 6.20 4.83
N THR A 207 18.31 6.12 3.54
CA THR A 207 17.70 5.16 2.63
C THR A 207 18.14 3.72 2.94
N PHE A 208 19.41 3.52 3.29
CA PHE A 208 19.92 2.22 3.74
C PHE A 208 19.26 1.77 5.06
N LEU A 209 19.14 2.66 6.05
CA LEU A 209 18.40 2.38 7.29
C LEU A 209 16.94 2.05 7.02
N GLY A 210 16.30 2.78 6.12
CA GLY A 210 14.95 2.48 5.67
C GLY A 210 14.83 1.09 5.03
N SER A 211 15.84 0.67 4.27
CA SER A 211 15.92 -0.69 3.75
C SER A 211 16.03 -1.74 4.87
N ALA A 212 16.91 -1.51 5.84
CA ALA A 212 17.12 -2.42 6.97
C ALA A 212 15.84 -2.57 7.82
N THR A 213 15.15 -1.46 8.12
CA THR A 213 13.88 -1.48 8.86
C THR A 213 12.76 -2.17 8.09
N SER A 214 12.66 -1.95 6.78
CA SER A 214 11.71 -2.65 5.91
C SER A 214 11.98 -4.16 5.86
N MET A 215 13.26 -4.57 5.80
CA MET A 215 13.64 -5.97 5.86
C MET A 215 13.26 -6.59 7.22
N ALA A 216 13.51 -5.88 8.32
CA ALA A 216 13.18 -6.34 9.66
C ALA A 216 11.70 -6.67 9.82
N VAL A 217 10.78 -5.94 9.18
CA VAL A 217 9.34 -6.23 9.18
C VAL A 217 9.05 -7.67 8.74
N GLY A 218 9.79 -8.20 7.77
CA GLY A 218 9.62 -9.57 7.26
C GLY A 218 9.88 -10.67 8.31
N TYR A 219 10.66 -10.36 9.34
CA TYR A 219 11.04 -11.28 10.42
C TYR A 219 10.24 -11.06 11.71
N VAL A 220 9.57 -9.93 11.85
CA VAL A 220 8.79 -9.60 13.05
C VAL A 220 7.50 -10.42 13.07
N LYS A 221 7.40 -11.36 14.03
CA LYS A 221 6.24 -12.21 14.26
C LYS A 221 5.34 -11.58 15.33
N VAL A 222 4.66 -10.50 14.99
CA VAL A 222 3.72 -9.79 15.88
C VAL A 222 2.30 -9.93 15.31
N ASN A 223 1.34 -10.07 16.20
CA ASN A 223 -0.07 -10.01 15.81
C ASN A 223 -0.45 -8.53 15.58
N TRP A 224 -0.34 -8.09 14.33
CA TRP A 224 -0.63 -6.71 13.93
C TRP A 224 -2.11 -6.33 14.06
N ASP A 225 -3.00 -7.31 14.22
CA ASP A 225 -4.42 -7.07 14.44
C ASP A 225 -4.69 -6.43 15.81
N LEU A 226 -3.84 -6.74 16.80
CA LEU A 226 -3.98 -6.21 18.15
C LEU A 226 -3.03 -5.03 18.40
N SER A 227 -1.78 -5.16 17.96
CA SER A 227 -0.72 -4.16 18.24
C SER A 227 -0.50 -3.14 17.13
N GLY A 228 -1.17 -3.31 15.97
CA GLY A 228 -0.93 -2.47 14.80
C GLY A 228 -1.26 -1.00 15.06
N GLU A 229 -2.40 -0.71 15.66
CA GLU A 229 -2.81 0.67 15.93
C GLU A 229 -1.92 1.34 16.99
N LEU A 230 -1.44 0.57 17.97
CA LEU A 230 -0.46 1.05 18.94
C LEU A 230 0.87 1.40 18.25
N ALA A 231 1.35 0.53 17.37
CA ALA A 231 2.57 0.76 16.61
C ALA A 231 2.43 2.01 15.73
N LEU A 232 1.30 2.17 15.01
CA LEU A 232 1.04 3.37 14.22
C LEU A 232 1.12 4.64 15.07
N GLY A 233 0.50 4.63 16.24
CA GLY A 233 0.53 5.79 17.16
C GLY A 233 1.91 6.07 17.73
N MET A 234 2.62 5.07 18.24
CA MET A 234 3.94 5.23 18.87
C MET A 234 5.01 5.70 17.88
N PHE A 235 5.11 5.05 16.72
CA PHE A 235 6.11 5.44 15.72
C PHE A 235 5.78 6.79 15.08
N SER A 236 4.48 7.13 14.87
CA SER A 236 4.11 8.49 14.44
C SER A 236 4.42 9.56 15.50
N ALA A 237 4.39 9.22 16.79
CA ALA A 237 4.86 10.11 17.84
C ALA A 237 6.39 10.29 17.81
N MET A 238 7.14 9.24 17.48
CA MET A 238 8.60 9.35 17.25
C MET A 238 8.90 10.20 16.02
N ASP A 239 8.11 10.08 14.95
CA ASP A 239 8.21 10.95 13.78
C ASP A 239 7.97 12.41 14.13
N ALA A 240 6.92 12.70 14.90
CA ALA A 240 6.65 14.06 15.40
C ALA A 240 7.79 14.59 16.27
N GLY A 241 8.30 13.78 17.20
CA GLY A 241 9.44 14.13 18.06
C GLY A 241 10.70 14.45 17.26
N SER A 242 10.98 13.68 16.22
CA SER A 242 12.11 13.91 15.31
C SER A 242 11.99 15.23 14.56
N LEU A 243 10.78 15.60 14.11
CA LEU A 243 10.51 16.86 13.42
C LEU A 243 10.59 18.06 14.38
N PHE A 244 10.09 17.93 15.60
CA PHE A 244 10.26 18.96 16.62
C PHE A 244 11.74 19.14 17.00
N LEU A 245 12.52 18.05 17.09
CA LEU A 245 13.96 18.14 17.30
C LEU A 245 14.61 18.95 16.18
N MET A 246 14.27 18.70 14.92
CA MET A 246 14.80 19.45 13.76
C MET A 246 14.38 20.94 13.78
N TYR A 247 13.22 21.26 14.34
CA TYR A 247 12.78 22.65 14.52
C TYR A 247 13.56 23.38 15.62
N PHE A 248 13.68 22.76 16.82
CA PHE A 248 14.25 23.39 17.98
C PHE A 248 15.79 23.46 18.01
N THR A 249 16.46 22.66 17.18
CA THR A 249 17.93 22.61 17.16
C THR A 249 18.52 23.43 16.01
N ASP A 250 19.61 24.13 16.31
CA ASP A 250 20.43 24.78 15.30
C ASP A 250 21.62 23.90 14.84
N ASN A 251 21.81 22.77 15.49
CA ASN A 251 22.91 21.86 15.18
C ASN A 251 22.52 20.96 14.00
N ILE A 252 23.26 21.07 12.89
CA ILE A 252 23.02 20.28 11.68
C ILE A 252 23.11 18.77 11.92
N TRP A 253 23.99 18.32 12.82
CA TRP A 253 24.13 16.89 13.12
C TRP A 253 22.89 16.32 13.84
N ALA A 254 22.27 17.13 14.71
CA ALA A 254 21.01 16.76 15.34
C ALA A 254 19.85 16.74 14.32
N CYS A 255 19.85 17.65 13.33
CA CYS A 255 18.91 17.61 12.20
C CYS A 255 19.10 16.33 11.37
N TYR A 256 20.35 15.95 11.08
CA TYR A 256 20.64 14.70 10.36
C TYR A 256 20.15 13.48 11.13
N ALA A 257 20.46 13.40 12.43
CA ALA A 257 20.01 12.31 13.30
C ALA A 257 18.46 12.23 13.36
N GLY A 258 17.79 13.36 13.52
CA GLY A 258 16.33 13.45 13.50
C GLY A 258 15.74 12.91 12.17
N TYR A 259 16.32 13.29 11.05
CA TYR A 259 15.88 12.80 9.75
C TYR A 259 16.10 11.28 9.56
N LEU A 260 17.24 10.74 10.04
CA LEU A 260 17.50 9.31 10.00
C LEU A 260 16.44 8.52 10.77
N VAL A 261 16.09 8.98 11.98
CA VAL A 261 15.04 8.36 12.80
C VAL A 261 13.69 8.47 12.12
N PHE A 262 13.30 9.65 11.66
CA PHE A 262 12.06 9.89 10.93
C PHE A 262 11.90 8.94 9.74
N LYS A 263 12.89 8.89 8.85
CA LYS A 263 12.84 8.06 7.65
C LYS A 263 12.79 6.56 7.98
N ALA A 264 13.54 6.12 8.99
CA ALA A 264 13.54 4.73 9.44
C ALA A 264 12.19 4.30 10.01
N CYS A 265 11.58 5.13 10.88
CA CYS A 265 10.25 4.89 11.46
C CYS A 265 9.17 4.85 10.38
N TYR A 266 9.17 5.83 9.48
CA TYR A 266 8.22 5.85 8.37
C TYR A 266 8.34 4.61 7.49
N MET A 267 9.57 4.21 7.08
CA MET A 267 9.79 3.04 6.23
C MET A 267 9.38 1.73 6.91
N PHE A 268 9.56 1.62 8.22
CA PHE A 268 9.07 0.50 9.01
C PHE A 268 7.54 0.43 8.96
N LEU A 269 6.86 1.51 9.31
CA LEU A 269 5.40 1.57 9.37
C LEU A 269 4.72 1.42 8.01
N ILE A 270 5.25 2.08 6.96
CA ILE A 270 4.64 2.00 5.63
C ILE A 270 4.74 0.58 5.05
N THR A 271 5.79 -0.17 5.41
CA THR A 271 5.92 -1.58 5.03
C THR A 271 4.85 -2.41 5.70
N ILE A 272 4.61 -2.21 7.01
CA ILE A 272 3.56 -2.89 7.77
C ILE A 272 2.18 -2.53 7.19
N ALA A 273 1.89 -1.25 7.00
CA ALA A 273 0.61 -0.79 6.47
C ALA A 273 0.32 -1.37 5.09
N THR A 274 1.31 -1.41 4.22
CA THR A 274 1.17 -1.96 2.86
C THR A 274 0.75 -3.43 2.89
N PHE A 275 1.43 -4.28 3.67
CA PHE A 275 1.04 -5.70 3.71
C PHE A 275 -0.26 -5.93 4.50
N GLN A 276 -0.55 -5.14 5.55
CA GLN A 276 -1.82 -5.24 6.29
C GLN A 276 -3.03 -4.89 5.43
N ILE A 277 -2.89 -3.89 4.56
CA ILE A 277 -3.91 -3.59 3.56
C ILE A 277 -4.03 -4.76 2.58
N ALA A 278 -2.89 -5.30 2.11
CA ALA A 278 -2.88 -6.40 1.15
C ALA A 278 -3.54 -7.68 1.67
N VAL A 279 -3.24 -8.08 2.89
CA VAL A 279 -3.82 -9.31 3.51
C VAL A 279 -5.33 -9.20 3.70
N ASN A 280 -5.84 -8.01 3.98
CA ASN A 280 -7.26 -7.78 4.26
C ASN A 280 -8.08 -7.41 3.01
N LEU A 281 -7.47 -7.40 1.83
CA LEU A 281 -8.08 -6.98 0.58
C LEU A 281 -8.10 -8.11 -0.45
N SER A 282 -9.18 -8.21 -1.24
CA SER A 282 -9.18 -9.10 -2.41
C SER A 282 -8.23 -8.58 -3.49
N MET A 283 -7.55 -9.50 -4.20
CA MET A 283 -6.55 -9.15 -5.23
C MET A 283 -7.08 -8.16 -6.28
N GLU A 284 -8.34 -8.30 -6.67
CA GLU A 284 -8.99 -7.48 -7.71
C GLU A 284 -9.12 -6.00 -7.32
N ARG A 285 -9.19 -5.70 -6.02
CA ARG A 285 -9.39 -4.33 -5.47
C ARG A 285 -8.09 -3.65 -5.05
N TYR A 286 -6.97 -4.37 -5.13
CA TYR A 286 -5.68 -3.90 -4.62
C TYR A 286 -5.21 -2.61 -5.33
N ALA A 287 -5.14 -2.67 -6.67
CA ALA A 287 -4.69 -1.52 -7.47
C ALA A 287 -5.59 -0.29 -7.28
N LEU A 288 -6.92 -0.52 -7.15
CA LEU A 288 -7.90 0.54 -6.92
C LEU A 288 -7.64 1.23 -5.57
N MET A 289 -7.49 0.45 -4.50
CA MET A 289 -7.33 0.99 -3.15
C MET A 289 -6.01 1.74 -2.98
N PHE A 290 -4.89 1.16 -3.45
CA PHE A 290 -3.59 1.82 -3.39
C PHE A 290 -3.51 3.05 -4.30
N GLY A 291 -4.11 2.98 -5.49
CA GLY A 291 -4.23 4.13 -6.39
C GLY A 291 -5.03 5.27 -5.75
N PHE A 292 -6.14 4.96 -5.10
CA PHE A 292 -6.96 5.96 -4.40
C PHE A 292 -6.25 6.53 -3.17
N ASN A 293 -5.65 5.71 -2.33
CA ASN A 293 -4.87 6.17 -1.17
C ASN A 293 -3.75 7.13 -1.59
N ASN A 294 -3.07 6.80 -2.68
CA ASN A 294 -2.00 7.63 -3.21
C ASN A 294 -2.53 8.95 -3.78
N PHE A 295 -3.68 8.92 -4.46
CA PHE A 295 -4.35 10.13 -4.92
C PHE A 295 -4.71 11.05 -3.75
N VAL A 296 -5.31 10.49 -2.68
CA VAL A 296 -5.63 11.25 -1.46
C VAL A 296 -4.37 11.83 -0.81
N ALA A 297 -3.29 11.04 -0.72
CA ALA A 297 -2.02 11.53 -0.19
C ALA A 297 -1.47 12.73 -0.97
N LEU A 298 -1.52 12.68 -2.30
CA LEU A 298 -1.08 13.78 -3.17
C LEU A 298 -1.96 15.03 -3.03
N VAL A 299 -3.28 14.85 -2.90
CA VAL A 299 -4.20 15.97 -2.64
C VAL A 299 -3.88 16.64 -1.31
N ILE A 300 -3.70 15.87 -0.23
CA ILE A 300 -3.34 16.39 1.09
C ILE A 300 -1.98 17.10 1.03
N GLN A 301 -0.99 16.49 0.38
CA GLN A 301 0.33 17.11 0.18
C GLN A 301 0.23 18.45 -0.55
N THR A 302 -0.58 18.52 -1.63
CA THR A 302 -0.80 19.76 -2.37
C THR A 302 -1.44 20.83 -1.50
N ILE A 303 -2.45 20.47 -0.71
CA ILE A 303 -3.10 21.38 0.24
C ILE A 303 -2.09 21.90 1.28
N LEU A 304 -1.27 21.01 1.84
CA LEU A 304 -0.20 21.41 2.77
C LEU A 304 0.79 22.36 2.11
N THR A 305 1.20 22.10 0.88
CA THR A 305 2.12 23.00 0.15
C THR A 305 1.50 24.37 -0.06
N VAL A 306 0.26 24.43 -0.55
CA VAL A 306 -0.43 25.70 -0.81
C VAL A 306 -0.68 26.50 0.46
N ILE A 307 -1.03 25.84 1.55
CA ILE A 307 -1.29 26.54 2.83
C ILE A 307 0.01 26.98 3.51
N VAL A 308 1.00 26.09 3.59
CA VAL A 308 2.17 26.27 4.47
C VAL A 308 3.30 26.98 3.74
N VAL A 309 3.56 26.63 2.49
CA VAL A 309 4.76 27.03 1.75
C VAL A 309 4.52 28.18 0.78
N ASP A 310 3.37 28.17 0.07
CA ASP A 310 3.07 29.18 -0.94
C ASP A 310 2.94 30.57 -0.30
N SER A 311 3.53 31.59 -0.93
CA SER A 311 3.42 32.99 -0.49
C SER A 311 2.00 33.56 -0.51
N ARG A 312 1.10 32.92 -1.28
CA ARG A 312 -0.35 33.24 -1.28
C ARG A 312 -1.08 32.61 -0.09
N GLY A 313 -0.47 31.59 0.56
CA GLY A 313 -0.95 31.00 1.79
C GLY A 313 -0.30 31.68 3.01
N LEU A 314 0.29 30.87 3.90
CA LEU A 314 0.99 31.37 5.09
C LEU A 314 2.43 31.81 4.79
N GLY A 315 3.06 31.30 3.73
CA GLY A 315 4.42 31.63 3.31
C GLY A 315 5.44 31.48 4.43
N LEU A 316 5.35 30.42 5.24
CA LEU A 316 6.18 30.24 6.41
C LEU A 316 7.65 30.02 6.05
N ASP A 317 8.56 30.52 6.88
CA ASP A 317 9.97 30.19 6.79
C ASP A 317 10.20 28.67 6.99
N ILE A 318 11.28 28.17 6.42
CA ILE A 318 11.55 26.71 6.38
C ILE A 318 11.58 26.08 7.78
N SER A 319 12.09 26.77 8.80
CA SER A 319 12.11 26.27 10.16
C SER A 319 10.68 26.09 10.70
N THR A 320 9.84 27.12 10.58
CA THR A 320 8.43 27.08 11.03
C THR A 320 7.60 26.05 10.26
N GLN A 321 7.93 25.77 8.97
CA GLN A 321 7.31 24.67 8.23
C GLN A 321 7.50 23.34 8.95
N PHE A 322 8.69 23.08 9.52
CA PHE A 322 8.97 21.83 10.25
C PHE A 322 8.22 21.75 11.59
N LEU A 323 7.91 22.88 12.22
CA LEU A 323 7.00 22.92 13.37
C LEU A 323 5.58 22.46 12.97
N VAL A 324 5.09 22.95 11.83
CA VAL A 324 3.77 22.55 11.29
C VAL A 324 3.76 21.06 10.94
N TYR A 325 4.82 20.55 10.30
CA TYR A 325 4.92 19.12 9.96
C TYR A 325 5.03 18.25 11.21
N GLY A 326 5.76 18.68 12.23
CA GLY A 326 5.81 18.01 13.53
C GLY A 326 4.43 17.95 14.20
N SER A 327 3.70 19.06 14.19
CA SER A 327 2.33 19.13 14.69
C SER A 327 1.37 18.25 13.92
N TYR A 328 1.53 18.15 12.60
CA TYR A 328 0.77 17.24 11.73
C TYR A 328 1.00 15.78 12.12
N PHE A 329 2.24 15.33 12.31
CA PHE A 329 2.53 13.97 12.77
C PHE A 329 2.09 13.72 14.21
N ALA A 330 2.16 14.73 15.08
CA ALA A 330 1.62 14.65 16.45
C ALA A 330 0.10 14.46 16.45
N PHE A 331 -0.62 15.11 15.53
CA PHE A 331 -2.05 14.91 15.34
C PHE A 331 -2.36 13.47 14.87
N ILE A 332 -1.61 12.95 13.89
CA ILE A 332 -1.73 11.55 13.45
C ILE A 332 -1.50 10.61 14.64
N ALA A 333 -0.41 10.80 15.39
CA ALA A 333 -0.11 10.00 16.57
C ALA A 333 -1.25 10.05 17.59
N GLY A 334 -1.80 11.22 17.86
CA GLY A 334 -2.94 11.40 18.77
C GLY A 334 -4.16 10.58 18.38
N ILE A 335 -4.53 10.58 17.09
CA ILE A 335 -5.66 9.79 16.60
C ILE A 335 -5.44 8.29 16.87
N PHE A 336 -4.28 7.75 16.49
CA PHE A 336 -4.01 6.32 16.58
C PHE A 336 -3.74 5.85 18.01
N LEU A 337 -3.10 6.67 18.87
CA LEU A 337 -2.92 6.36 20.28
C LEU A 337 -4.25 6.35 21.03
N THR A 338 -5.10 7.35 20.82
CA THR A 338 -6.44 7.40 21.44
C THR A 338 -7.25 6.18 21.08
N ARG A 339 -7.21 5.79 19.80
CA ARG A 339 -7.90 4.59 19.35
C ARG A 339 -7.31 3.30 19.93
N SER A 340 -6.00 3.18 20.01
CA SER A 340 -5.32 2.03 20.63
C SER A 340 -5.72 1.89 22.12
N ILE A 341 -5.72 2.99 22.87
CA ILE A 341 -6.15 3.02 24.26
C ILE A 341 -7.60 2.56 24.37
N TYR A 342 -8.50 3.05 23.50
CA TYR A 342 -9.90 2.64 23.48
C TYR A 342 -10.05 1.12 23.28
N ILE A 343 -9.31 0.54 22.34
CA ILE A 343 -9.35 -0.91 22.05
C ILE A 343 -8.84 -1.71 23.26
N ILE A 344 -7.72 -1.30 23.86
CA ILE A 344 -7.14 -1.99 25.03
C ILE A 344 -8.14 -1.98 26.21
N ILE A 345 -8.77 -0.84 26.47
CA ILE A 345 -9.77 -0.72 27.54
C ILE A 345 -10.98 -1.60 27.22
N SER A 346 -11.49 -1.56 25.98
CA SER A 346 -12.65 -2.37 25.56
C SER A 346 -12.40 -3.87 25.71
N ILE A 347 -11.18 -4.34 25.38
CA ILE A 347 -10.80 -5.75 25.55
C ILE A 347 -10.72 -6.10 27.05
N LYS A 348 -10.12 -5.23 27.87
CA LYS A 348 -10.05 -5.46 29.33
C LYS A 348 -11.44 -5.53 29.97
N CYS A 349 -12.33 -4.60 29.64
CA CYS A 349 -13.70 -4.60 30.16
C CYS A 349 -14.47 -5.86 29.75
N ARG A 350 -14.32 -6.29 28.48
CA ARG A 350 -14.98 -7.53 28.02
C ARG A 350 -14.45 -8.77 28.72
N ASN A 351 -13.13 -8.87 28.93
CA ASN A 351 -12.55 -10.00 29.65
C ASN A 351 -12.94 -10.01 31.14
N ALA A 352 -13.09 -8.84 31.75
CA ALA A 352 -13.58 -8.72 33.11
C ALA A 352 -15.06 -9.14 33.28
N SER A 353 -15.93 -8.83 32.29
CA SER A 353 -17.33 -9.26 32.29
C SER A 353 -17.47 -10.76 32.09
N VAL A 354 -16.64 -11.39 31.27
CA VAL A 354 -16.63 -12.85 31.07
C VAL A 354 -16.10 -13.61 32.31
N ALA A 355 -15.14 -13.02 33.03
CA ALA A 355 -14.58 -13.60 34.25
C ALA A 355 -15.51 -13.44 35.49
N GLY A 356 -16.51 -12.56 35.42
CA GLY A 356 -17.48 -12.27 36.50
C GLY A 356 -18.82 -12.99 36.36
N GLU A 357 -19.06 -13.78 35.31
CA GLU A 357 -20.26 -14.65 35.25
C GLU A 357 -20.08 -15.87 36.16
N PRO A 358 -20.95 -16.07 37.22
CA PRO A 358 -20.93 -17.26 38.03
C PRO A 358 -21.31 -18.46 37.14
N ILE A 359 -20.49 -19.49 37.18
CA ILE A 359 -20.82 -20.81 36.63
C ILE A 359 -21.95 -21.38 37.50
N ASP A 360 -23.20 -21.15 37.10
CA ASP A 360 -24.33 -21.87 37.69
C ASP A 360 -24.24 -23.33 37.27
N HIS A 361 -24.05 -24.16 38.29
CA HIS A 361 -24.09 -25.64 38.24
C HIS A 361 -25.51 -26.17 38.13
#